data_cd22ba54ce7e9f25e7abac034997ddd6
#
_entry.id   cd22ba54ce7e9f25e7abac034997ddd6
#
_cell.length_a   1.000
_cell.length_b   1.000
_cell.length_c   1.000
_cell.angle_alpha   90.00
_cell.angle_beta   90.00
_cell.angle_gamma   90.00
#
_symmetry.space_group_name_H-M   'P 1'
#
loop_
_entity.id
_entity.type
_entity.pdbx_description
1 polymer ?
#
loop_
_entity_poly.entity_id
_entity_poly.type
_entity_poly.pdbx_seq_one_letter_code
_entity_poly.pdbx_strand_id
1 'polypeptide(L)'
;MNYFEFSYPDGKISKNFHLERYSLFFLSYRENKYIWTKSHTTLANRYFSENGKIISTLFYSHNVAQGSFSLLYSHGSSGFYSLGDKSKMNQLIDLDGQLDLIFIGSCISPEKAFLVIEDFSKNPLELSKKIDWINTKDVDMTEKYNLLGLED
;
A
#
# COMPACT_ATOMS: atom_id res chain seq x y z
N MET A 1 13.10 -19.98 9.90
CA MET A 1 12.30 -18.92 10.52
C MET A 1 11.78 -17.98 9.45
N ASN A 2 10.51 -17.64 9.52
CA ASN A 2 9.93 -16.66 8.61
C ASN A 2 10.50 -15.26 8.89
N TYR A 3 10.49 -14.40 7.89
CA TYR A 3 11.11 -13.08 8.04
C TYR A 3 10.36 -12.02 7.24
N PHE A 4 10.58 -10.76 7.62
CA PHE A 4 10.03 -9.60 6.93
C PHE A 4 11.07 -8.93 6.06
N GLU A 5 10.56 -8.18 5.07
CA GLU A 5 11.31 -7.18 4.36
C GLU A 5 10.45 -5.90 4.30
N PHE A 6 10.93 -4.83 4.93
CA PHE A 6 10.25 -3.54 4.99
C PHE A 6 10.93 -2.57 4.05
N SER A 7 10.15 -1.91 3.20
CA SER A 7 10.63 -0.86 2.31
C SER A 7 10.35 0.52 2.90
N TYR A 8 11.24 1.45 2.66
CA TYR A 8 11.14 2.83 3.15
C TYR A 8 11.17 3.81 1.99
N PRO A 9 10.49 4.98 2.12
CA PRO A 9 10.43 5.97 1.05
C PRO A 9 11.78 6.49 0.57
N ASP A 10 12.82 6.42 1.39
CA ASP A 10 14.18 6.81 1.02
C ASP A 10 14.93 5.73 0.22
N GLY A 11 14.24 4.65 -0.17
CA GLY A 11 14.82 3.56 -0.95
C GLY A 11 15.52 2.48 -0.13
N LYS A 12 15.56 2.61 1.19
CA LYS A 12 16.19 1.60 2.05
C LYS A 12 15.25 0.44 2.30
N ILE A 13 15.83 -0.73 2.54
CA ILE A 13 15.11 -1.97 2.85
C ILE A 13 15.73 -2.55 4.12
N SER A 14 14.86 -3.05 5.03
CA SER A 14 15.31 -3.66 6.29
C SER A 14 14.47 -4.88 6.63
N LYS A 15 15.08 -5.85 7.31
CA LYS A 15 14.35 -7.00 7.87
C LYS A 15 13.64 -6.65 9.19
N ASN A 16 13.96 -5.52 9.79
CA ASN A 16 13.39 -5.06 11.04
C ASN A 16 12.47 -3.87 10.81
N PHE A 17 11.37 -3.83 11.55
CA PHE A 17 10.44 -2.71 11.53
C PHE A 17 11.01 -1.57 12.39
N HIS A 18 11.29 -0.42 11.76
CA HIS A 18 11.77 0.78 12.46
C HIS A 18 10.61 1.75 12.63
N LEU A 19 9.95 1.68 13.78
CA LEU A 19 8.78 2.49 14.09
C LEU A 19 9.04 3.99 13.92
N GLU A 20 10.19 4.48 14.42
CA GLU A 20 10.53 5.89 14.34
C GLU A 20 10.66 6.39 12.90
N ARG A 21 11.21 5.57 12.01
CA ARG A 21 11.33 5.93 10.60
C ARG A 21 9.97 5.99 9.92
N TYR A 22 9.09 5.00 10.16
CA TYR A 22 7.73 5.03 9.62
C TYR A 22 6.94 6.20 10.21
N SER A 23 7.11 6.52 11.49
CA SER A 23 6.51 7.71 12.09
C SER A 23 6.92 8.99 11.37
N LEU A 24 8.19 9.11 11.00
CA LEU A 24 8.70 10.25 10.27
C LEU A 24 8.03 10.41 8.90
N PHE A 25 7.89 9.32 8.17
CA PHE A 25 7.34 9.35 6.82
C PHE A 25 5.81 9.46 6.78
N PHE A 26 5.11 9.02 7.81
CA PHE A 26 3.64 9.00 7.83
C PHE A 26 3.06 10.01 8.82
N LEU A 27 3.47 10.00 10.07
CA LEU A 27 2.91 10.90 11.10
C LEU A 27 3.44 12.33 10.96
N SER A 28 4.68 12.49 10.53
CA SER A 28 5.27 13.78 10.19
C SER A 28 5.29 13.98 8.66
N TYR A 29 4.25 13.55 7.99
CA TYR A 29 4.16 13.54 6.54
C TYR A 29 4.38 14.91 5.91
N ARG A 30 3.77 15.95 6.47
CA ARG A 30 3.82 17.31 5.89
C ARG A 30 5.24 17.84 5.81
N GLU A 31 6.07 17.55 6.80
CA GLU A 31 7.46 17.97 6.87
C GLU A 31 8.37 17.13 5.98
N ASN A 32 7.97 15.90 5.66
CA ASN A 32 8.79 14.92 4.95
C ASN A 32 8.21 14.51 3.57
N LYS A 33 7.17 15.18 3.10
CA LYS A 33 6.51 14.81 1.83
C LYS A 33 7.44 14.83 0.63
N TYR A 34 8.50 15.64 0.66
CA TYR A 34 9.47 15.73 -0.42
C TYR A 34 10.23 14.41 -0.65
N ILE A 35 10.39 13.61 0.39
CA ILE A 35 11.03 12.28 0.27
C ILE A 35 10.13 11.37 -0.55
N TRP A 36 8.84 11.41 -0.30
CA TRP A 36 7.86 10.64 -1.06
C TRP A 36 7.84 11.01 -2.54
N THR A 37 8.03 12.28 -2.87
CA THR A 37 8.05 12.72 -4.27
C THR A 37 9.29 12.29 -5.02
N LYS A 38 10.36 11.91 -4.33
CA LYS A 38 11.62 11.46 -4.92
C LYS A 38 11.74 9.95 -5.03
N SER A 39 10.91 9.19 -4.31
CA SER A 39 10.94 7.74 -4.28
C SER A 39 9.97 7.13 -5.29
N HIS A 40 9.94 5.81 -5.37
CA HIS A 40 8.92 5.10 -6.12
C HIS A 40 7.54 5.40 -5.55
N THR A 41 6.54 5.51 -6.42
CA THR A 41 5.16 5.79 -5.99
C THR A 41 4.55 4.66 -5.19
N THR A 42 4.95 3.41 -5.47
CA THR A 42 4.44 2.23 -4.78
C THR A 42 5.59 1.46 -4.14
N LEU A 43 5.44 1.18 -2.86
CA LEU A 43 6.37 0.40 -2.06
C LEU A 43 5.65 -0.84 -1.51
N ALA A 44 6.42 -1.80 -1.02
CA ALA A 44 5.85 -3.04 -0.49
C ALA A 44 6.60 -3.51 0.74
N ASN A 45 5.84 -3.90 1.77
CA ASN A 45 6.34 -4.66 2.90
C ASN A 45 5.92 -6.12 2.70
N ARG A 46 6.86 -7.04 2.86
CA ARG A 46 6.62 -8.45 2.56
C ARG A 46 6.98 -9.34 3.75
N TYR A 47 6.19 -10.40 3.90
CA TYR A 47 6.46 -11.46 4.85
C TYR A 47 6.78 -12.74 4.09
N PHE A 48 7.94 -13.32 4.38
CA PHE A 48 8.49 -14.48 3.67
C PHE A 48 8.55 -15.70 4.56
N SER A 49 8.36 -16.87 3.94
CA SER A 49 8.75 -18.13 4.56
C SER A 49 10.26 -18.25 4.64
N GLU A 50 10.76 -19.14 5.48
CA GLU A 50 12.21 -19.37 5.63
C GLU A 50 12.91 -19.77 4.34
N ASN A 51 12.20 -20.33 3.37
CA ASN A 51 12.74 -20.70 2.06
C ASN A 51 12.54 -19.62 0.98
N GLY A 52 12.15 -18.41 1.38
CA GLY A 52 12.09 -17.25 0.49
C GLY A 52 10.80 -17.09 -0.31
N LYS A 53 9.75 -17.85 -0.01
CA LYS A 53 8.44 -17.65 -0.64
C LYS A 53 7.66 -16.52 0.05
N ILE A 54 7.02 -15.68 -0.75
CA ILE A 54 6.16 -14.61 -0.22
C ILE A 54 4.89 -15.24 0.37
N ILE A 55 4.62 -14.95 1.65
CA ILE A 55 3.39 -15.38 2.33
C ILE A 55 2.33 -14.30 2.23
N SER A 56 2.68 -13.07 2.56
CA SER A 56 1.78 -11.92 2.46
C SER A 56 2.54 -10.66 2.11
N THR A 57 1.83 -9.69 1.53
CA THR A 57 2.40 -8.40 1.11
C THR A 57 1.43 -7.28 1.44
N LEU A 58 1.97 -6.19 1.95
CA LEU A 58 1.25 -4.93 2.06
C LEU A 58 1.91 -3.93 1.12
N PHE A 59 1.23 -3.61 0.02
CA PHE A 59 1.63 -2.54 -0.88
C PHE A 59 1.08 -1.22 -0.36
N TYR A 60 1.85 -0.14 -0.49
CA TYR A 60 1.37 1.19 -0.18
C TYR A 60 1.86 2.19 -1.23
N SER A 61 0.90 2.94 -1.77
CA SER A 61 1.11 3.87 -2.87
C SER A 61 0.81 5.29 -2.42
N HIS A 62 1.71 6.21 -2.71
CA HIS A 62 1.58 7.61 -2.32
C HIS A 62 0.84 8.40 -3.40
N ASN A 63 -0.31 8.97 -3.03
CA ASN A 63 -1.02 9.92 -3.87
C ASN A 63 -0.54 11.33 -3.55
N VAL A 64 0.41 11.83 -4.34
CA VAL A 64 1.06 13.12 -4.12
C VAL A 64 0.06 14.27 -4.12
N ALA A 65 -0.89 14.24 -5.07
CA ALA A 65 -1.85 15.32 -5.24
C ALA A 65 -2.75 15.54 -4.02
N GLN A 66 -3.08 14.48 -3.30
CA GLN A 66 -4.00 14.54 -2.16
C GLN A 66 -3.33 14.30 -0.82
N GLY A 67 -2.03 14.02 -0.78
CA GLY A 67 -1.32 13.70 0.46
C GLY A 67 -1.91 12.50 1.17
N SER A 68 -2.28 11.46 0.43
CA SER A 68 -2.94 10.27 0.94
C SER A 68 -2.27 9.00 0.41
N PHE A 69 -2.70 7.84 0.90
CA PHE A 69 -2.10 6.56 0.57
C PHE A 69 -3.15 5.54 0.20
N SER A 70 -2.87 4.77 -0.84
CA SER A 70 -3.66 3.60 -1.20
C SER A 70 -2.92 2.35 -0.74
N LEU A 71 -3.60 1.45 -0.05
CA LEU A 71 -3.02 0.20 0.42
C LEU A 71 -3.66 -0.98 -0.30
N LEU A 72 -2.84 -2.00 -0.56
CA LEU A 72 -3.30 -3.28 -1.08
C LEU A 72 -2.64 -4.39 -0.27
N TYR A 73 -3.46 -5.14 0.46
CA TYR A 73 -3.02 -6.31 1.21
C TYR A 73 -3.27 -7.57 0.37
N SER A 74 -2.26 -8.40 0.25
CA SER A 74 -2.32 -9.65 -0.52
C SER A 74 -1.85 -10.82 0.35
N HIS A 75 -2.65 -11.88 0.41
CA HIS A 75 -2.33 -13.10 1.12
C HIS A 75 -2.92 -14.29 0.36
N GLY A 76 -2.05 -15.15 -0.16
CA GLY A 76 -2.47 -16.23 -1.03
C GLY A 76 -3.14 -15.69 -2.29
N SER A 77 -4.34 -16.17 -2.59
CA SER A 77 -5.14 -15.71 -3.73
C SER A 77 -6.07 -14.54 -3.37
N SER A 78 -6.05 -14.08 -2.13
CA SER A 78 -6.92 -12.99 -1.66
C SER A 78 -6.20 -11.65 -1.72
N GLY A 79 -6.93 -10.62 -2.14
CA GLY A 79 -6.44 -9.25 -2.18
C GLY A 79 -7.50 -8.29 -1.67
N PHE A 80 -7.06 -7.25 -0.94
CA PHE A 80 -7.94 -6.24 -0.36
C PHE A 80 -7.34 -4.86 -0.51
N TYR A 81 -8.12 -3.94 -1.08
CA TYR A 81 -7.76 -2.52 -1.08
C TYR A 81 -8.24 -1.86 0.22
N SER A 82 -7.45 -0.92 0.74
CA SER A 82 -7.96 0.03 1.73
C SER A 82 -9.19 0.73 1.17
N LEU A 83 -10.17 1.04 2.02
CA LEU A 83 -11.40 1.68 1.60
C LEU A 83 -11.56 3.02 2.32
N GLY A 84 -11.34 4.11 1.56
CA GLY A 84 -11.53 5.47 2.05
C GLY A 84 -12.91 6.01 1.67
N ASP A 85 -13.24 5.98 0.37
CA ASP A 85 -14.51 6.47 -0.15
C ASP A 85 -15.04 5.50 -1.22
N LYS A 86 -16.02 4.71 -0.83
CA LYS A 86 -16.60 3.69 -1.71
C LYS A 86 -17.16 4.28 -3.01
N SER A 87 -17.71 5.50 -2.96
CA SER A 87 -18.29 6.13 -4.14
C SER A 87 -17.26 6.48 -5.22
N LYS A 88 -15.97 6.47 -4.86
CA LYS A 88 -14.85 6.79 -5.77
C LYS A 88 -14.02 5.56 -6.15
N MET A 89 -14.50 4.36 -5.85
CA MET A 89 -13.78 3.13 -6.22
C MET A 89 -13.83 2.81 -7.71
N ASN A 90 -14.54 3.60 -8.50
CA ASN A 90 -14.57 3.52 -9.97
C ASN A 90 -13.71 4.58 -10.65
N GLN A 91 -12.99 5.41 -9.88
CA GLN A 91 -12.15 6.49 -10.40
C GLN A 91 -10.68 6.11 -10.23
N LEU A 92 -9.94 6.13 -11.34
CA LEU A 92 -8.52 5.83 -11.37
C LEU A 92 -7.68 7.09 -11.45
N ILE A 93 -6.50 7.05 -10.86
CA ILE A 93 -5.46 8.06 -11.04
C ILE A 93 -4.14 7.36 -11.35
N ASP A 94 -3.36 7.95 -12.26
CA ASP A 94 -2.01 7.49 -12.59
C ASP A 94 -1.02 8.31 -11.77
N LEU A 95 -0.36 7.65 -10.79
CA LEU A 95 0.48 8.33 -9.80
C LEU A 95 1.75 8.94 -10.40
N ASP A 96 2.31 8.33 -11.43
CA ASP A 96 3.61 8.73 -11.99
C ASP A 96 3.57 9.03 -13.49
N GLY A 97 2.38 8.94 -14.10
CA GLY A 97 2.23 9.10 -15.57
C GLY A 97 2.75 7.90 -16.36
N GLN A 98 3.13 6.81 -15.68
CA GLN A 98 3.66 5.59 -16.30
C GLN A 98 2.79 4.36 -15.98
N LEU A 99 1.49 4.58 -15.79
CA LEU A 99 0.50 3.53 -15.52
C LEU A 99 0.64 2.88 -14.13
N ASP A 100 1.12 3.62 -13.14
CA ASP A 100 0.98 3.23 -11.74
C ASP A 100 -0.40 3.68 -11.25
N LEU A 101 -1.40 2.84 -11.55
CA LEU A 101 -2.81 3.17 -11.39
C LEU A 101 -3.34 2.75 -10.02
N ILE A 102 -4.00 3.68 -9.33
CA ILE A 102 -4.73 3.39 -8.11
C ILE A 102 -6.18 3.86 -8.22
N PHE A 103 -7.07 3.28 -7.41
CA PHE A 103 -8.43 3.78 -7.25
C PHE A 103 -8.44 4.92 -6.23
N ILE A 104 -9.02 6.05 -6.61
CA ILE A 104 -9.09 7.23 -5.72
C ILE A 104 -9.82 6.88 -4.42
N GLY A 105 -10.87 6.05 -4.50
CA GLY A 105 -11.62 5.63 -3.33
C GLY A 105 -10.85 4.77 -2.33
N SER A 106 -9.70 4.21 -2.73
CA SER A 106 -8.85 3.43 -1.83
C SER A 106 -7.94 4.29 -0.96
N CYS A 107 -7.86 5.59 -1.23
CA CYS A 107 -6.93 6.48 -0.53
C CYS A 107 -7.40 6.78 0.90
N ILE A 108 -6.47 6.68 1.83
CA ILE A 108 -6.66 6.95 3.26
C ILE A 108 -5.60 7.93 3.76
N SER A 109 -5.81 8.49 4.94
CA SER A 109 -4.86 9.43 5.53
C SER A 109 -3.51 8.78 5.85
N PRO A 110 -2.42 9.57 5.94
CA PRO A 110 -1.12 9.05 6.37
C PRO A 110 -1.18 8.38 7.75
N GLU A 111 -1.94 8.94 8.68
CA GLU A 111 -2.11 8.39 10.03
C GLU A 111 -2.75 7.01 10.01
N LYS A 112 -3.78 6.82 9.20
CA LYS A 112 -4.42 5.52 9.06
C LYS A 112 -3.51 4.51 8.36
N ALA A 113 -2.80 4.94 7.34
CA ALA A 113 -1.83 4.09 6.66
C ALA A 113 -0.73 3.61 7.63
N PHE A 114 -0.24 4.51 8.49
CA PHE A 114 0.74 4.16 9.51
C PHE A 114 0.24 3.05 10.43
N LEU A 115 -1.00 3.17 10.92
CA LEU A 115 -1.59 2.16 11.82
C LEU A 115 -1.66 0.78 11.15
N VAL A 116 -2.00 0.74 9.87
CA VAL A 116 -2.06 -0.52 9.12
C VAL A 116 -0.67 -1.13 8.92
N ILE A 117 0.31 -0.30 8.60
CA ILE A 117 1.70 -0.75 8.42
C ILE A 117 2.26 -1.30 9.74
N GLU A 118 1.98 -0.63 10.85
CA GLU A 118 2.37 -1.12 12.17
C GLU A 118 1.71 -2.47 12.48
N ASP A 119 0.40 -2.61 12.24
CA ASP A 119 -0.31 -3.85 12.44
C ASP A 119 0.28 -4.98 11.58
N PHE A 120 0.61 -4.71 10.33
CA PHE A 120 1.25 -5.70 9.46
C PHE A 120 2.58 -6.20 10.03
N SER A 121 3.35 -5.33 10.64
CA SER A 121 4.63 -5.72 11.28
C SER A 121 4.44 -6.66 12.46
N LYS A 122 3.27 -6.64 13.07
CA LYS A 122 2.95 -7.49 14.25
C LYS A 122 2.17 -8.74 13.86
N ASN A 123 1.31 -8.63 12.84
CA ASN A 123 0.43 -9.71 12.41
C ASN A 123 0.24 -9.70 10.89
N PRO A 124 1.22 -10.23 10.13
CA PRO A 124 1.20 -10.16 8.67
C PRO A 124 0.18 -11.07 8.00
N LEU A 125 -0.44 -11.99 8.74
CA LEU A 125 -1.37 -12.97 8.18
C LEU A 125 -2.83 -12.53 8.22
N GLU A 126 -3.12 -11.39 8.84
CA GLU A 126 -4.47 -10.88 9.00
C GLU A 126 -4.59 -9.43 8.53
N LEU A 127 -5.78 -9.07 8.06
CA LEU A 127 -6.11 -7.68 7.78
C LEU A 127 -6.11 -6.86 9.06
N SER A 128 -5.54 -5.66 9.00
CA SER A 128 -5.66 -4.69 10.08
C SER A 128 -7.13 -4.32 10.30
N LYS A 129 -7.54 -4.19 11.56
CA LYS A 129 -8.89 -3.74 11.93
C LYS A 129 -8.98 -2.23 12.10
N LYS A 130 -7.91 -1.50 11.78
CA LYS A 130 -7.83 -0.04 11.96
C LYS A 130 -8.53 0.74 10.86
N ILE A 131 -8.83 0.10 9.73
CA ILE A 131 -9.48 0.70 8.57
C ILE A 131 -10.50 -0.27 7.99
N ASP A 132 -11.32 0.24 7.08
CA ASP A 132 -12.18 -0.60 6.25
C ASP A 132 -11.41 -1.09 5.02
N TRP A 133 -11.80 -2.24 4.51
CA TRP A 133 -11.21 -2.88 3.33
C TRP A 133 -12.29 -3.29 2.34
N ILE A 134 -11.92 -3.37 1.08
CA ILE A 134 -12.77 -3.93 0.03
C ILE A 134 -12.01 -5.05 -0.68
N ASN A 135 -12.66 -6.21 -0.83
CA ASN A 135 -12.07 -7.33 -1.56
C ASN A 135 -11.88 -6.92 -3.03
N THR A 136 -10.73 -7.26 -3.60
CA THR A 136 -10.45 -6.94 -5.01
C THR A 136 -11.48 -7.55 -5.96
N LYS A 137 -12.12 -8.65 -5.58
CA LYS A 137 -13.19 -9.28 -6.36
C LYS A 137 -14.47 -8.43 -6.43
N ASP A 138 -14.65 -7.51 -5.49
CA ASP A 138 -15.81 -6.62 -5.42
C ASP A 138 -15.55 -5.27 -6.10
N VAL A 139 -14.39 -5.09 -6.73
CA VAL A 139 -14.02 -3.89 -7.46
C VAL A 139 -14.05 -4.18 -8.95
N ASP A 140 -14.67 -3.27 -9.73
CA ASP A 140 -14.63 -3.36 -11.19
C ASP A 140 -13.25 -2.98 -11.71
N MET A 141 -12.50 -3.97 -12.17
CA MET A 141 -11.14 -3.82 -12.66
C MET A 141 -11.05 -3.58 -14.17
N THR A 142 -12.20 -3.51 -14.87
CA THR A 142 -12.23 -3.47 -16.34
C THR A 142 -11.41 -2.31 -16.92
N GLU A 143 -11.65 -1.09 -16.44
CA GLU A 143 -10.94 0.09 -16.93
C GLU A 143 -9.45 0.02 -16.62
N LYS A 144 -9.09 -0.43 -15.41
CA LYS A 144 -7.68 -0.57 -15.02
C LYS A 144 -6.96 -1.56 -15.92
N TYR A 145 -7.56 -2.71 -16.19
CA TYR A 145 -6.97 -3.72 -17.06
C TYR A 145 -6.86 -3.22 -18.50
N ASN A 146 -7.86 -2.50 -19.00
CA ASN A 146 -7.80 -1.91 -20.33
C ASN A 146 -6.65 -0.92 -20.47
N LEU A 147 -6.46 -0.03 -19.49
CA LEU A 147 -5.38 0.95 -19.50
C LEU A 147 -4.01 0.29 -19.41
N LEU A 148 -3.90 -0.85 -18.72
CA LEU A 148 -2.65 -1.61 -18.60
C LEU A 148 -2.40 -2.53 -19.81
N GLY A 149 -3.34 -2.61 -20.75
CA GLY A 149 -3.23 -3.52 -21.89
C GLY A 149 -3.48 -4.98 -21.54
N LEU A 150 -4.12 -5.25 -20.40
CA LEU A 150 -4.48 -6.59 -19.94
C LEU A 150 -5.93 -6.86 -20.33
N GLU A 151 -6.13 -7.62 -21.37
CA GLU A 151 -7.47 -8.01 -21.81
C GLU A 151 -7.88 -9.35 -21.20
N ASP A 152 -9.18 -9.52 -21.01
CA ASP A 152 -9.75 -10.79 -20.56
C ASP A 152 -9.59 -11.89 -21.62
#